data_c9a16351b127f5ae3ae6055bd7d15c59
#
_entry.id   c9a16351b127f5ae3ae6055bd7d15c59
#
_cell.length_a   1.000
_cell.length_b   1.000
_cell.length_c   1.000
_cell.angle_alpha   90.00
_cell.angle_beta   90.00
_cell.angle_gamma   90.00
#
_symmetry.space_group_name_H-M   'P 1'
#
loop_
_entity.id
_entity.type
_entity.pdbx_description
1 polymer ?
#
loop_
_entity_poly.entity_id
_entity_poly.type
_entity_poly.pdbx_seq_one_letter_code
_entity_poly.pdbx_strand_id
1 'polypeptide(L)'
;MREIVIDTETTGLSHKNGDRVIEVGCVELINHIATNNFLQFYCKVDKEISESAQKITGITNSFLSNKKNFSEHCDELLNFINDDPLIIHNADFDVGFINNELSLIGRPSITNPVVDTVSLARKVLNTRVANLDYLCRRFKVDLSERDLHGALLDSR
;
A
#
# COMPACT_ATOMS: atom_id res chain seq x y z
N MET A 1 -8.99 -9.08 17.84
CA MET A 1 -8.84 -7.73 17.25
C MET A 1 -8.55 -7.92 15.77
N ARG A 2 -9.28 -7.19 14.93
CA ARG A 2 -9.04 -7.16 13.48
C ARG A 2 -8.10 -6.01 13.14
N GLU A 3 -7.15 -6.25 12.27
CA GLU A 3 -6.17 -5.29 11.79
C GLU A 3 -6.00 -5.47 10.28
N ILE A 4 -5.66 -4.42 9.57
CA ILE A 4 -5.45 -4.46 8.11
C ILE A 4 -4.02 -4.02 7.79
N VAL A 5 -3.25 -4.91 7.20
CA VAL A 5 -2.00 -4.53 6.53
C VAL A 5 -2.35 -3.94 5.19
N ILE A 6 -1.80 -2.78 4.86
CA ILE A 6 -2.07 -2.12 3.58
C ILE A 6 -0.78 -1.58 2.98
N ASP A 7 -0.66 -1.72 1.66
CA ASP A 7 0.42 -1.18 0.86
C ASP A 7 -0.13 -0.64 -0.47
N THR A 8 0.57 0.31 -1.07
CA THR A 8 0.19 0.91 -2.34
C THR A 8 1.39 0.96 -3.30
N GLU A 9 1.11 0.80 -4.60
CA GLU A 9 2.03 1.17 -5.66
C GLU A 9 1.52 2.43 -6.35
N THR A 10 2.44 3.26 -6.82
CA THR A 10 2.15 4.61 -7.31
C THR A 10 2.89 4.91 -8.61
N THR A 11 2.46 5.95 -9.34
CA THR A 11 3.13 6.40 -10.56
C THR A 11 4.48 7.05 -10.30
N GLY A 12 4.74 7.48 -9.08
CA GLY A 12 5.95 8.16 -8.65
C GLY A 12 5.91 8.45 -7.15
N LEU A 13 6.77 9.33 -6.67
CA LEU A 13 7.01 9.51 -5.23
C LEU A 13 6.20 10.63 -4.58
N SER A 14 5.47 11.44 -5.35
CA SER A 14 4.82 12.64 -4.79
C SER A 14 3.42 12.87 -5.34
N HIS A 15 2.42 12.59 -4.52
CA HIS A 15 1.02 12.94 -4.85
C HIS A 15 0.83 14.46 -5.00
N LYS A 16 1.63 15.29 -4.33
CA LYS A 16 1.61 16.75 -4.48
C LYS A 16 2.03 17.19 -5.88
N ASN A 17 2.85 16.39 -6.56
CA ASN A 17 3.27 16.61 -7.95
C ASN A 17 2.37 15.87 -8.96
N GLY A 18 1.22 15.38 -8.54
CA GLY A 18 0.24 14.74 -9.38
C GLY A 18 0.41 13.23 -9.52
N ASP A 19 1.31 12.60 -8.77
CA ASP A 19 1.42 11.14 -8.78
C ASP A 19 0.17 10.49 -8.17
N ARG A 20 -0.16 9.33 -8.68
CA ARG A 20 -1.42 8.62 -8.45
C ARG A 20 -1.18 7.20 -7.95
N VAL A 21 -2.14 6.67 -7.19
CA VAL A 21 -2.19 5.25 -6.81
C VAL A 21 -2.52 4.40 -8.03
N ILE A 22 -1.76 3.32 -8.26
CA ILE A 22 -1.98 2.37 -9.35
C ILE A 22 -2.29 0.95 -8.88
N GLU A 23 -1.91 0.59 -7.65
CA GLU A 23 -2.30 -0.67 -7.01
C GLU A 23 -2.54 -0.45 -5.52
N VAL A 24 -3.53 -1.14 -4.97
CA VAL A 24 -3.76 -1.24 -3.53
C VAL A 24 -3.82 -2.71 -3.16
N GLY A 25 -3.11 -3.09 -2.11
CA GLY A 25 -3.16 -4.41 -1.51
C GLY A 25 -3.47 -4.31 -0.03
N CYS A 26 -4.42 -5.12 0.45
CA CYS A 26 -4.80 -5.20 1.85
C CYS A 26 -4.86 -6.67 2.28
N VAL A 27 -4.32 -6.96 3.45
CA VAL A 27 -4.40 -8.30 4.08
C VAL A 27 -5.01 -8.15 5.47
N GLU A 28 -6.01 -8.98 5.74
CA GLU A 28 -6.63 -9.03 7.06
C GLU A 28 -5.79 -9.84 8.05
N LEU A 29 -5.59 -9.26 9.24
CA LEU A 29 -5.09 -10.00 10.40
C LEU A 29 -6.18 -10.12 11.45
N ILE A 30 -6.24 -11.25 12.14
CA ILE A 30 -7.00 -11.42 13.37
C ILE A 30 -6.02 -11.78 14.48
N ASN A 31 -5.93 -10.93 15.50
CA ASN A 31 -4.97 -11.05 16.59
C ASN A 31 -3.53 -11.26 16.08
N HIS A 32 -3.11 -10.42 15.13
CA HIS A 32 -1.79 -10.41 14.49
C HIS A 32 -1.48 -11.63 13.60
N ILE A 33 -2.46 -12.45 13.28
CA ILE A 33 -2.31 -13.63 12.41
C ILE A 33 -3.06 -13.37 11.10
N ALA A 34 -2.35 -13.49 9.97
CA ALA A 34 -2.95 -13.32 8.66
C ALA A 34 -4.06 -14.36 8.42
N THR A 35 -5.17 -13.88 7.88
CA THR A 35 -6.27 -14.71 7.41
C THR A 35 -6.15 -14.93 5.89
N ASN A 36 -7.11 -15.65 5.30
CA ASN A 36 -7.20 -15.75 3.85
C ASN A 36 -8.02 -14.63 3.20
N ASN A 37 -8.44 -13.62 4.01
CA ASN A 37 -9.21 -12.49 3.51
C ASN A 37 -8.28 -11.37 3.10
N PHE A 38 -8.38 -10.95 1.86
CA PHE A 38 -7.56 -9.88 1.30
C PHE A 38 -8.35 -9.09 0.25
N LEU A 39 -7.87 -7.88 -0.04
CA LEU A 39 -8.35 -7.03 -1.12
C LEU A 39 -7.17 -6.63 -1.98
N GLN A 40 -7.31 -6.71 -3.30
CA GLN A 40 -6.35 -6.19 -4.26
C GLN A 40 -7.06 -5.61 -5.45
N PHE A 41 -6.62 -4.44 -5.90
CA PHE A 41 -7.07 -3.88 -7.17
C PHE A 41 -6.00 -3.00 -7.80
N TYR A 42 -6.10 -2.86 -9.13
CA TYR A 42 -5.31 -1.91 -9.91
C TYR A 42 -6.20 -0.74 -10.33
N CYS A 43 -5.60 0.44 -10.42
CA CYS A 43 -6.30 1.66 -10.84
C CYS A 43 -5.79 2.16 -12.19
N LYS A 44 -6.70 2.43 -13.11
CA LYS A 44 -6.40 3.22 -14.30
C LYS A 44 -6.15 4.67 -13.88
N VAL A 45 -5.08 5.24 -14.39
CA VAL A 45 -4.69 6.64 -14.19
C VAL A 45 -4.29 7.29 -15.51
N ASP A 46 -4.47 8.62 -15.61
CA ASP A 46 -4.03 9.40 -16.77
C ASP A 46 -2.55 9.83 -16.62
N LYS A 47 -2.04 9.84 -15.39
CA LYS A 47 -0.63 10.13 -15.10
C LYS A 47 0.27 9.04 -15.66
N GLU A 48 1.29 9.42 -16.41
CA GLU A 48 2.31 8.49 -16.87
C GLU A 48 3.12 7.93 -15.69
N ILE A 49 3.31 6.61 -15.68
CA ILE A 49 4.13 5.94 -14.67
C ILE A 49 5.59 6.29 -14.94
N SER A 50 6.31 6.80 -13.92
CA SER A 50 7.72 7.11 -14.05
C SER A 50 8.54 5.85 -14.40
N GLU A 51 9.65 6.04 -15.11
CA GLU A 51 10.52 4.92 -15.49
C GLU A 51 11.00 4.14 -14.26
N SER A 52 11.34 4.84 -13.18
CA SER A 52 11.76 4.22 -11.92
C SER A 52 10.63 3.41 -11.26
N ALA A 53 9.41 3.96 -11.22
CA ALA A 53 8.26 3.23 -10.68
C ALA A 53 7.94 1.99 -11.53
N GLN A 54 8.01 2.10 -12.84
CA GLN A 54 7.77 0.97 -13.74
C GLN A 54 8.83 -0.14 -13.56
N LYS A 55 10.10 0.22 -13.35
CA LYS A 55 11.16 -0.76 -13.06
C LYS A 55 10.94 -1.48 -11.74
N ILE A 56 10.46 -0.79 -10.74
CA ILE A 56 10.23 -1.34 -9.40
C ILE A 56 8.99 -2.22 -9.36
N THR A 57 7.88 -1.78 -9.95
CA THR A 57 6.58 -2.44 -9.84
C THR A 57 6.28 -3.40 -11.00
N GLY A 58 6.89 -3.18 -12.16
CA GLY A 58 6.56 -3.88 -13.40
C GLY A 58 5.22 -3.46 -14.02
N ILE A 59 4.53 -2.46 -13.44
CA ILE A 59 3.22 -2.00 -13.92
C ILE A 59 3.41 -0.94 -14.99
N THR A 60 2.67 -1.06 -16.10
CA THR A 60 2.65 -0.12 -17.21
C THR A 60 1.30 0.57 -17.36
N ASN A 61 1.26 1.75 -17.97
CA ASN A 61 0.00 2.41 -18.30
C ASN A 61 -0.85 1.54 -19.26
N SER A 62 -0.23 0.81 -20.16
CA SER A 62 -0.92 -0.14 -21.05
C SER A 62 -1.64 -1.25 -20.27
N PHE A 63 -0.98 -1.83 -19.29
CA PHE A 63 -1.61 -2.82 -18.38
C PHE A 63 -2.82 -2.25 -17.65
N LEU A 64 -2.75 -0.98 -17.22
CA LEU A 64 -3.83 -0.32 -16.48
C LEU A 64 -4.98 0.18 -17.36
N SER A 65 -4.83 0.18 -18.68
CA SER A 65 -5.76 0.82 -19.62
C SER A 65 -7.20 0.29 -19.55
N ASN A 66 -7.38 -0.98 -19.17
CA ASN A 66 -8.70 -1.63 -19.03
C ASN A 66 -9.16 -1.76 -17.57
N LYS A 67 -8.43 -1.16 -16.63
CA LYS A 67 -8.78 -1.19 -15.20
C LYS A 67 -9.79 -0.10 -14.87
N LYS A 68 -10.47 -0.26 -13.73
CA LYS A 68 -11.36 0.77 -13.17
C LYS A 68 -10.55 1.88 -12.51
N ASN A 69 -11.18 3.04 -12.33
CA ASN A 69 -10.59 4.15 -11.57
C ASN A 69 -10.63 3.87 -10.08
N PHE A 70 -9.85 4.61 -9.31
CA PHE A 70 -9.92 4.56 -7.84
C PHE A 70 -11.33 4.84 -7.31
N SER A 71 -12.05 5.79 -7.92
CA SER A 71 -13.43 6.12 -7.53
C SER A 71 -14.38 4.92 -7.57
N GLU A 72 -14.18 3.99 -8.47
CA GLU A 72 -14.99 2.77 -8.60
C GLU A 72 -14.61 1.69 -7.58
N HIS A 73 -13.40 1.76 -7.01
CA HIS A 73 -12.90 0.86 -5.96
C HIS A 73 -13.04 1.44 -4.55
N CYS A 74 -13.33 2.73 -4.44
CA CYS A 74 -13.29 3.47 -3.18
C CYS A 74 -14.17 2.84 -2.09
N ASP A 75 -15.42 2.53 -2.40
CA ASP A 75 -16.35 1.98 -1.41
C ASP A 75 -15.92 0.58 -0.96
N GLU A 76 -15.40 -0.24 -1.87
CA GLU A 76 -14.84 -1.56 -1.54
C GLU A 76 -13.65 -1.44 -0.58
N LEU A 77 -12.74 -0.51 -0.84
CA LEU A 77 -11.60 -0.24 0.05
C LEU A 77 -12.05 0.22 1.42
N LEU A 78 -12.92 1.23 1.49
CA LEU A 78 -13.40 1.79 2.75
C LEU A 78 -14.18 0.77 3.58
N ASN A 79 -14.98 -0.07 2.94
CA ASN A 79 -15.68 -1.18 3.61
C ASN A 79 -14.71 -2.24 4.13
N PHE A 80 -13.64 -2.54 3.38
CA PHE A 80 -12.64 -3.52 3.80
C PHE A 80 -11.85 -3.05 5.02
N ILE A 81 -11.36 -1.80 5.00
CA ILE A 81 -10.59 -1.25 6.13
C ILE A 81 -11.46 -0.86 7.32
N ASN A 82 -12.75 -0.53 7.09
CA ASN A 82 -13.69 -0.10 8.12
C ASN A 82 -13.04 0.94 9.07
N ASP A 83 -13.22 0.80 10.38
CA ASP A 83 -12.56 1.61 11.41
C ASP A 83 -11.39 0.86 12.08
N ASP A 84 -10.94 -0.22 11.47
CA ASP A 84 -9.89 -1.07 12.02
C ASP A 84 -8.50 -0.42 11.95
N PRO A 85 -7.58 -0.76 12.86
CA PRO A 85 -6.20 -0.30 12.79
C PRO A 85 -5.53 -0.73 11.48
N LEU A 86 -4.77 0.18 10.88
CA LEU A 86 -3.97 -0.06 9.68
C LEU A 86 -2.51 -0.28 10.08
N ILE A 87 -1.89 -1.30 9.49
CA ILE A 87 -0.47 -1.60 9.63
C ILE A 87 0.19 -1.30 8.30
N ILE A 88 1.13 -0.37 8.28
CA ILE A 88 1.71 0.16 7.05
C ILE A 88 3.23 0.33 7.22
N HIS A 89 4.00 -0.05 6.21
CA HIS A 89 5.44 0.17 6.19
C HIS A 89 5.75 1.52 5.54
N ASN A 90 6.20 2.50 6.31
CA ASN A 90 6.35 3.91 5.91
C ASN A 90 4.99 4.59 5.66
N ALA A 91 4.16 4.60 6.69
CA ALA A 91 2.73 4.92 6.64
C ALA A 91 2.38 6.29 6.03
N ASP A 92 3.19 7.32 6.27
CA ASP A 92 2.91 8.67 5.74
C ASP A 92 2.82 8.68 4.21
N PHE A 93 3.60 7.83 3.54
CA PHE A 93 3.57 7.69 2.09
C PHE A 93 2.20 7.17 1.62
N ASP A 94 1.80 5.99 2.07
CA ASP A 94 0.57 5.32 1.61
C ASP A 94 -0.68 6.06 2.04
N VAL A 95 -0.73 6.50 3.29
CA VAL A 95 -1.86 7.31 3.81
C VAL A 95 -1.99 8.61 3.04
N GLY A 96 -0.88 9.28 2.74
CA GLY A 96 -0.87 10.50 1.93
C GLY A 96 -1.43 10.28 0.53
N PHE A 97 -1.05 9.20 -0.14
CA PHE A 97 -1.57 8.84 -1.47
C PHE A 97 -3.05 8.46 -1.45
N ILE A 98 -3.48 7.64 -0.48
CA ILE A 98 -4.89 7.25 -0.34
C ILE A 98 -5.76 8.47 -0.05
N ASN A 99 -5.35 9.34 0.87
CA ASN A 99 -6.08 10.56 1.19
C ASN A 99 -6.13 11.53 0.01
N ASN A 100 -5.08 11.58 -0.81
CA ASN A 100 -5.11 12.35 -2.04
C ASN A 100 -6.14 11.83 -3.03
N GLU A 101 -6.21 10.51 -3.23
CA GLU A 101 -7.22 9.88 -4.09
C GLU A 101 -8.64 10.18 -3.59
N LEU A 102 -8.86 10.06 -2.27
CA LEU A 102 -10.14 10.39 -1.65
C LEU A 102 -10.51 11.86 -1.85
N SER A 103 -9.56 12.77 -1.68
CA SER A 103 -9.75 14.20 -1.91
C SER A 103 -10.17 14.51 -3.35
N LEU A 104 -9.55 13.85 -4.34
CA LEU A 104 -9.87 14.05 -5.76
C LEU A 104 -11.32 13.67 -6.11
N ILE A 105 -11.95 12.81 -5.34
CA ILE A 105 -13.35 12.40 -5.52
C ILE A 105 -14.29 13.00 -4.48
N GLY A 106 -13.82 14.00 -3.72
CA GLY A 106 -14.64 14.71 -2.73
C GLY A 106 -14.97 13.90 -1.47
N ARG A 107 -14.17 12.88 -1.14
CA ARG A 107 -14.35 12.05 0.07
C ARG A 107 -13.41 12.51 1.19
N PRO A 108 -13.82 12.38 2.46
CA PRO A 108 -12.96 12.72 3.59
C PRO A 108 -11.78 11.75 3.71
N SER A 109 -10.69 12.24 4.33
CA SER A 109 -9.53 11.42 4.67
C SER A 109 -9.89 10.28 5.60
N ILE A 110 -9.14 9.17 5.52
CA ILE A 110 -9.28 8.07 6.47
C ILE A 110 -8.88 8.53 7.88
N THR A 111 -9.56 7.98 8.89
CA THR A 111 -9.35 8.31 10.30
C THR A 111 -8.91 7.10 11.12
N ASN A 112 -8.63 5.99 10.47
CA ASN A 112 -8.17 4.76 11.11
C ASN A 112 -6.91 5.00 11.95
N PRO A 113 -6.78 4.35 13.12
CA PRO A 113 -5.50 4.27 13.80
C PRO A 113 -4.45 3.64 12.89
N VAL A 114 -3.22 4.16 12.89
CA VAL A 114 -2.14 3.69 12.02
C VAL A 114 -0.93 3.27 12.85
N VAL A 115 -0.41 2.09 12.55
CA VAL A 115 0.88 1.59 13.05
C VAL A 115 1.88 1.60 11.90
N ASP A 116 2.91 2.44 12.01
CA ASP A 116 4.02 2.49 11.06
C ASP A 116 5.11 1.48 11.47
N THR A 117 5.27 0.43 10.67
CA THR A 117 6.25 -0.62 10.97
C THR A 117 7.69 -0.19 10.81
N VAL A 118 8.00 0.87 10.04
CA VAL A 118 9.34 1.49 10.00
C VAL A 118 9.68 2.09 11.35
N SER A 119 8.77 2.91 11.89
CA SER A 119 8.93 3.55 13.20
C SER A 119 9.02 2.52 14.32
N LEU A 120 8.15 1.51 14.26
CA LEU A 120 8.16 0.40 15.22
C LEU A 120 9.47 -0.38 15.18
N ALA A 121 9.94 -0.76 13.98
CA ALA A 121 11.20 -1.50 13.82
C ALA A 121 12.40 -0.71 14.33
N ARG A 122 12.48 0.58 14.01
CA ARG A 122 13.56 1.45 14.52
C ARG A 122 13.60 1.50 16.04
N LYS A 123 12.44 1.59 16.66
CA LYS A 123 12.32 1.64 18.11
C LYS A 123 12.68 0.31 18.79
N VAL A 124 12.13 -0.80 18.28
CA VAL A 124 12.29 -2.13 18.88
C VAL A 124 13.68 -2.70 18.63
N LEU A 125 14.20 -2.54 17.42
CA LEU A 125 15.50 -3.11 17.00
C LEU A 125 16.67 -2.16 17.23
N ASN A 126 16.41 -0.93 17.67
CA ASN A 126 17.41 0.12 17.82
C ASN A 126 18.29 0.28 16.54
N THR A 127 17.68 0.28 15.38
CA THR A 127 18.33 0.35 14.08
C THR A 127 17.84 1.57 13.29
N ARG A 128 18.72 2.13 12.44
CA ARG A 128 18.36 3.14 11.44
C ARG A 128 17.86 2.52 10.15
N VAL A 129 18.32 1.31 9.84
CA VAL A 129 17.93 0.57 8.63
C VAL A 129 16.65 -0.20 8.92
N ALA A 130 15.57 0.16 8.25
CA ALA A 130 14.25 -0.44 8.46
C ALA A 130 13.46 -0.57 7.15
N ASN A 131 14.14 -0.70 5.99
CA ASN A 131 13.44 -1.04 4.75
C ASN A 131 12.91 -2.47 4.81
N LEU A 132 11.87 -2.74 4.02
CA LEU A 132 11.14 -4.00 4.07
C LEU A 132 12.05 -5.21 3.79
N ASP A 133 12.92 -5.14 2.78
CA ASP A 133 13.85 -6.23 2.45
C ASP A 133 14.81 -6.54 3.60
N TYR A 134 15.34 -5.51 4.26
CA TYR A 134 16.22 -5.69 5.42
C TYR A 134 15.47 -6.40 6.56
N LEU A 135 14.26 -5.97 6.88
CA LEU A 135 13.47 -6.57 7.95
C LEU A 135 13.08 -8.01 7.61
N CYS A 136 12.64 -8.27 6.40
CA CYS A 136 12.33 -9.63 5.94
C CYS A 136 13.54 -10.56 6.10
N ARG A 137 14.74 -10.14 5.68
CA ARG A 137 15.97 -10.92 5.87
C ARG A 137 16.30 -11.14 7.34
N ARG A 138 16.16 -10.09 8.16
CA ARG A 138 16.41 -10.15 9.60
C ARG A 138 15.50 -11.13 10.31
N PHE A 139 14.23 -11.15 9.93
CA PHE A 139 13.23 -12.06 10.50
C PHE A 139 13.07 -13.38 9.74
N LYS A 140 13.93 -13.62 8.72
CA LYS A 140 13.94 -14.83 7.90
C LYS A 140 12.59 -15.07 7.19
N VAL A 141 11.94 -14.01 6.76
CA VAL A 141 10.77 -14.07 5.89
C VAL A 141 11.22 -14.42 4.48
N ASP A 142 10.53 -15.37 3.85
CA ASP A 142 10.84 -15.79 2.48
C ASP A 142 10.52 -14.67 1.48
N LEU A 143 11.52 -14.31 0.68
CA LEU A 143 11.43 -13.30 -0.38
C LEU A 143 11.45 -13.91 -1.79
N SER A 144 11.34 -15.23 -1.92
CA SER A 144 11.51 -15.93 -3.21
C SER A 144 10.49 -15.50 -4.28
N GLU A 145 9.31 -15.03 -3.88
CA GLU A 145 8.27 -14.53 -4.79
C GLU A 145 8.37 -13.02 -5.06
N ARG A 146 9.33 -12.31 -4.42
CA ARG A 146 9.43 -10.85 -4.47
C ARG A 146 10.53 -10.39 -5.44
N ASP A 147 10.33 -10.63 -6.73
CA ASP A 147 11.22 -10.09 -7.78
C ASP A 147 10.94 -8.61 -8.06
N LEU A 148 9.68 -8.20 -7.94
CA LEU A 148 9.20 -6.83 -8.10
C LEU A 148 8.37 -6.42 -6.89
N HIS A 149 8.23 -5.11 -6.68
CA HIS A 149 7.30 -4.59 -5.68
C HIS A 149 5.86 -4.79 -6.14
N GLY A 150 5.01 -5.22 -5.24
CA GLY A 150 3.59 -5.39 -5.47
C GLY A 150 2.80 -5.19 -4.19
N ALA A 151 1.74 -4.36 -4.24
CA ALA A 151 1.05 -3.93 -3.04
C ALA A 151 0.48 -5.10 -2.22
N LEU A 152 -0.14 -6.09 -2.85
CA LEU A 152 -0.64 -7.26 -2.13
C LEU A 152 0.51 -8.14 -1.60
N LEU A 153 1.58 -8.30 -2.38
CA LEU A 153 2.74 -9.11 -1.98
C LEU A 153 3.45 -8.48 -0.77
N ASP A 154 3.66 -7.17 -0.81
CA ASP A 154 4.33 -6.43 0.24
C ASP A 154 3.48 -6.28 1.52
N SER A 155 2.15 -6.47 1.42
CA SER A 155 1.22 -6.53 2.56
C SER A 155 1.21 -7.89 3.29
N ARG A 156 1.74 -8.95 2.70
CA ARG A 156 1.81 -10.30 3.28
C ARG A 156 3.03 -10.47 4.17
#